data_f9470d7fe175f7d495e85e5161845358
#
_entry.id   f9470d7fe175f7d495e85e5161845358
#
_cell.length_a   1.000
_cell.length_b   1.000
_cell.length_c   1.000
_cell.angle_alpha   90.00
_cell.angle_beta   90.00
_cell.angle_gamma   90.00
#
_symmetry.space_group_name_H-M   'P 1'
#
loop_
_entity.id
_entity.type
_entity.pdbx_description
1 polymer ?
#
loop_
_entity_poly.entity_id
_entity_poly.type
_entity_poly.pdbx_seq_one_letter_code
_entity_poly.pdbx_strand_id
1 'polypeptide(L)'
;DATYTFVERKQQGTNPGVTVRDPLGREWHVKQPPHSDQGAEGPIEVTLSRVMSAVGYHQPPVYFLPAFSMKDAKGVHVEPGGRFRLAEKSIEHVGAWSWQQNPFVGMRPYQGLLVILMMFNSSDIKNENNALYEVKQHGGGVEQWYVVRDLGTALGETGRLAPQRGDPDVFEREPFVTGVKDGVVQFNYHGWHRELLKNISPLDVAWASELLGRLSDRQWSDAFRAGGYSPALADRFIGRLHQKIAEGCRLSECARRSDGAASSVPPRLLIGVRR
;
A
#
# COMPACT_ATOMS: atom_id res chain seq x y z
N ASP A 1 9.02 -17.64 19.53
CA ASP A 1 9.08 -18.07 18.11
C ASP A 1 8.01 -19.12 17.88
N ALA A 2 7.00 -18.80 17.08
CA ALA A 2 5.88 -19.70 16.78
C ALA A 2 6.25 -20.63 15.62
N THR A 3 5.96 -21.93 15.75
CA THR A 3 6.01 -22.87 14.63
C THR A 3 4.64 -22.96 13.97
N TYR A 4 4.58 -22.60 12.70
CA TYR A 4 3.37 -22.69 11.89
C TYR A 4 3.22 -24.10 11.33
N THR A 5 1.99 -24.58 11.21
CA THR A 5 1.70 -25.86 10.56
C THR A 5 1.31 -25.60 9.11
N PHE A 6 1.93 -26.32 8.18
CA PHE A 6 1.59 -26.28 6.76
C PHE A 6 0.15 -26.70 6.51
N VAL A 7 -0.57 -25.97 5.67
CA VAL A 7 -1.93 -26.32 5.21
C VAL A 7 -1.90 -26.66 3.72
N GLU A 8 -1.50 -25.70 2.90
CA GLU A 8 -1.44 -25.88 1.44
C GLU A 8 -0.43 -24.94 0.80
N ARG A 9 0.01 -25.27 -0.42
CA ARG A 9 0.83 -24.39 -1.25
C ARG A 9 -0.03 -23.71 -2.31
N LYS A 10 0.19 -22.42 -2.53
CA LYS A 10 -0.50 -21.64 -3.56
C LYS A 10 -0.17 -22.22 -4.95
N GLN A 11 -1.22 -22.48 -5.73
CA GLN A 11 -1.08 -23.04 -7.08
C GLN A 11 -1.16 -22.00 -8.20
N GLN A 12 -1.57 -20.76 -7.92
CA GLN A 12 -1.79 -19.71 -8.91
C GLN A 12 -1.05 -18.42 -8.58
N GLY A 13 -0.68 -17.65 -9.62
CA GLY A 13 0.01 -16.37 -9.53
C GLY A 13 1.53 -16.49 -9.61
N THR A 14 2.19 -15.36 -9.88
CA THR A 14 3.64 -15.26 -10.15
C THR A 14 4.50 -15.51 -8.92
N ASN A 15 4.03 -15.07 -7.74
CA ASN A 15 4.81 -15.24 -6.51
C ASN A 15 4.45 -16.51 -5.78
N PRO A 16 5.43 -17.26 -5.26
CA PRO A 16 5.18 -18.41 -4.42
C PRO A 16 4.41 -17.99 -3.16
N GLY A 17 3.69 -18.90 -2.59
CA GLY A 17 2.94 -18.66 -1.36
C GLY A 17 2.51 -19.95 -0.70
N VAL A 18 2.22 -19.85 0.58
CA VAL A 18 1.81 -20.96 1.41
C VAL A 18 0.68 -20.51 2.34
N THR A 19 -0.29 -21.37 2.58
CA THR A 19 -1.25 -21.23 3.67
C THR A 19 -0.74 -22.03 4.85
N VAL A 20 -0.65 -21.38 6.01
CA VAL A 20 -0.17 -21.98 7.25
C VAL A 20 -1.13 -21.72 8.39
N ARG A 21 -1.08 -22.53 9.43
CA ARG A 21 -1.85 -22.36 10.67
C ARG A 21 -0.91 -22.10 11.84
N ASP A 22 -1.21 -21.05 12.60
CA ASP A 22 -0.45 -20.74 13.81
C ASP A 22 -0.83 -21.66 15.00
N PRO A 23 -0.09 -21.62 16.13
CA PRO A 23 -0.39 -22.43 17.30
C PRO A 23 -1.77 -22.16 17.94
N LEU A 24 -2.41 -21.03 17.62
CA LEU A 24 -3.77 -20.68 18.07
C LEU A 24 -4.84 -21.16 17.09
N GLY A 25 -4.47 -21.90 16.04
CA GLY A 25 -5.38 -22.45 15.04
C GLY A 25 -5.82 -21.45 13.96
N ARG A 26 -5.27 -20.24 13.93
CA ARG A 26 -5.59 -19.22 12.92
C ARG A 26 -4.85 -19.50 11.63
N GLU A 27 -5.52 -19.33 10.49
CA GLU A 27 -4.92 -19.52 9.18
C GLU A 27 -4.35 -18.21 8.62
N TRP A 28 -3.21 -18.34 7.96
CA TRP A 28 -2.46 -17.24 7.38
C TRP A 28 -2.10 -17.55 5.93
N HIS A 29 -2.39 -16.60 5.03
CA HIS A 29 -1.90 -16.63 3.66
C HIS A 29 -0.58 -15.88 3.58
N VAL A 30 0.49 -16.60 3.29
CA VAL A 30 1.85 -16.06 3.19
C VAL A 30 2.21 -15.90 1.73
N LYS A 31 2.55 -14.67 1.31
CA LYS A 31 3.14 -14.36 0.00
C LYS A 31 4.65 -14.29 0.21
N GLN A 32 5.36 -15.23 -0.39
CA GLN A 32 6.81 -15.33 -0.31
C GLN A 32 7.47 -14.62 -1.50
N PRO A 33 8.73 -14.16 -1.38
CA PRO A 33 9.46 -13.58 -2.51
C PRO A 33 9.71 -14.65 -3.58
N PRO A 34 9.66 -14.31 -4.87
CA PRO A 34 10.16 -15.21 -5.91
C PRO A 34 11.66 -15.43 -5.73
N HIS A 35 12.15 -16.58 -6.20
CA HIS A 35 13.58 -16.93 -6.06
C HIS A 35 14.54 -15.93 -6.72
N SER A 36 14.06 -15.13 -7.67
CA SER A 36 14.80 -14.08 -8.37
C SER A 36 14.75 -12.70 -7.70
N ASP A 37 13.96 -12.54 -6.63
CA ASP A 37 13.78 -11.26 -5.95
C ASP A 37 14.57 -11.23 -4.63
N GLN A 38 15.16 -10.09 -4.33
CA GLN A 38 15.84 -9.84 -3.04
C GLN A 38 14.87 -9.69 -1.86
N GLY A 39 13.58 -10.02 -2.06
CA GLY A 39 12.59 -9.99 -0.99
C GLY A 39 11.97 -8.62 -0.69
N ALA A 40 12.15 -7.63 -1.56
CA ALA A 40 11.67 -6.28 -1.34
C ALA A 40 10.12 -6.15 -1.31
N GLU A 41 9.39 -6.97 -2.05
CA GLU A 41 7.92 -6.84 -2.18
C GLU A 41 7.18 -6.93 -0.85
N GLY A 42 7.52 -7.89 0.01
CA GLY A 42 6.85 -8.09 1.29
C GLY A 42 6.98 -6.89 2.23
N PRO A 43 8.20 -6.40 2.49
CA PRO A 43 8.47 -5.17 3.22
C PRO A 43 7.69 -3.97 2.69
N ILE A 44 7.73 -3.72 1.38
CA ILE A 44 7.04 -2.60 0.72
C ILE A 44 5.52 -2.73 0.91
N GLU A 45 4.94 -3.90 0.60
CA GLU A 45 3.49 -4.14 0.69
C GLU A 45 2.97 -3.88 2.11
N VAL A 46 3.69 -4.36 3.14
CA VAL A 46 3.29 -4.14 4.55
C VAL A 46 3.40 -2.68 4.93
N THR A 47 4.49 -2.01 4.57
CA THR A 47 4.70 -0.59 4.88
C THR A 47 3.61 0.27 4.25
N LEU A 48 3.37 0.13 2.93
CA LEU A 48 2.40 0.95 2.22
C LEU A 48 0.95 0.66 2.63
N SER A 49 0.60 -0.62 2.89
CA SER A 49 -0.71 -0.96 3.44
C SER A 49 -0.97 -0.25 4.78
N ARG A 50 0.03 -0.16 5.66
CA ARG A 50 -0.09 0.55 6.94
C ARG A 50 -0.23 2.05 6.77
N VAL A 51 0.56 2.65 5.89
CA VAL A 51 0.45 4.08 5.58
C VAL A 51 -0.93 4.40 5.00
N MET A 52 -1.40 3.63 4.01
CA MET A 52 -2.72 3.82 3.42
C MET A 52 -3.85 3.64 4.44
N SER A 53 -3.76 2.63 5.31
CA SER A 53 -4.73 2.44 6.40
C SER A 53 -4.72 3.62 7.38
N ALA A 54 -3.55 4.15 7.71
CA ALA A 54 -3.43 5.28 8.64
C ALA A 54 -4.03 6.58 8.10
N VAL A 55 -4.07 6.75 6.78
CA VAL A 55 -4.71 7.90 6.14
C VAL A 55 -6.15 7.63 5.69
N GLY A 56 -6.73 6.47 6.07
CA GLY A 56 -8.15 6.18 5.93
C GLY A 56 -8.57 5.33 4.73
N TYR A 57 -7.64 4.83 3.92
CA TYR A 57 -7.96 3.85 2.88
C TYR A 57 -8.04 2.45 3.49
N HIS A 58 -9.07 1.69 3.15
CA HIS A 58 -9.22 0.33 3.63
C HIS A 58 -8.09 -0.57 3.15
N GLN A 59 -7.45 -1.23 4.11
CA GLN A 59 -6.44 -2.25 3.86
C GLN A 59 -6.64 -3.40 4.86
N PRO A 60 -6.70 -4.66 4.41
CA PRO A 60 -6.68 -5.80 5.32
C PRO A 60 -5.38 -5.80 6.13
N PRO A 61 -5.40 -6.19 7.41
CA PRO A 61 -4.18 -6.28 8.22
C PRO A 61 -3.18 -7.24 7.59
N VAL A 62 -1.96 -6.74 7.38
CA VAL A 62 -0.82 -7.51 6.87
C VAL A 62 0.40 -7.34 7.77
N TYR A 63 1.25 -8.37 7.80
CA TYR A 63 2.43 -8.44 8.65
C TYR A 63 3.60 -8.97 7.85
N PHE A 64 4.80 -8.56 8.21
CA PHE A 64 6.04 -9.06 7.62
C PHE A 64 6.82 -9.89 8.64
N LEU A 65 7.27 -11.07 8.21
CA LEU A 65 8.27 -11.87 8.91
C LEU A 65 9.43 -12.14 7.95
N PRO A 66 10.69 -11.92 8.35
CA PRO A 66 11.85 -12.18 7.48
C PRO A 66 12.08 -13.68 7.25
N ALA A 67 11.69 -14.52 8.20
CA ALA A 67 11.70 -15.97 8.15
C ALA A 67 10.68 -16.51 9.14
N PHE A 68 10.25 -17.76 8.98
CA PHE A 68 9.38 -18.44 9.95
C PHE A 68 9.61 -19.95 9.98
N SER A 69 9.39 -20.57 11.14
CA SER A 69 9.44 -22.02 11.30
C SER A 69 8.13 -22.64 10.82
N MET A 70 8.23 -23.61 9.92
CA MET A 70 7.09 -24.38 9.40
C MET A 70 7.25 -25.87 9.67
N LYS A 71 6.15 -26.52 10.07
CA LYS A 71 6.06 -27.97 10.23
C LYS A 71 5.20 -28.55 9.11
N ASP A 72 5.75 -29.48 8.36
CA ASP A 72 5.05 -30.26 7.34
C ASP A 72 5.35 -31.77 7.49
N ALA A 73 5.06 -32.56 6.46
CA ALA A 73 5.34 -34.01 6.46
C ALA A 73 6.84 -34.37 6.55
N LYS A 74 7.74 -33.42 6.24
CA LYS A 74 9.21 -33.59 6.30
C LYS A 74 9.77 -33.18 7.68
N GLY A 75 8.95 -32.65 8.58
CA GLY A 75 9.35 -32.18 9.88
C GLY A 75 9.31 -30.66 10.02
N VAL A 76 10.05 -30.10 10.99
CA VAL A 76 10.16 -28.66 11.21
C VAL A 76 11.39 -28.13 10.49
N HIS A 77 11.18 -27.07 9.72
CA HIS A 77 12.24 -26.37 8.99
C HIS A 77 11.94 -24.86 8.90
N VAL A 78 12.94 -24.08 8.54
CA VAL A 78 12.83 -22.63 8.34
C VAL A 78 12.48 -22.35 6.89
N GLU A 79 11.41 -21.59 6.68
CA GLU A 79 10.99 -21.08 5.37
C GLU A 79 11.41 -19.62 5.21
N PRO A 80 11.67 -19.19 3.96
CA PRO A 80 11.78 -17.77 3.66
C PRO A 80 10.51 -17.02 4.11
N GLY A 81 10.70 -15.86 4.71
CA GLY A 81 9.61 -15.03 5.18
C GLY A 81 8.78 -14.42 4.04
N GLY A 82 7.98 -13.45 4.39
CA GLY A 82 7.14 -12.75 3.44
C GLY A 82 6.03 -11.97 4.10
N ARG A 83 5.05 -11.59 3.30
CA ARG A 83 3.85 -10.91 3.76
C ARG A 83 2.80 -11.94 4.23
N PHE A 84 2.42 -11.85 5.49
CA PHE A 84 1.38 -12.62 6.13
C PHE A 84 0.06 -11.86 6.14
N ARG A 85 -1.04 -12.50 5.77
CA ARG A 85 -2.40 -11.99 5.89
C ARG A 85 -3.26 -13.03 6.59
N LEU A 86 -3.94 -12.60 7.66
CA LEU A 86 -4.87 -13.47 8.39
C LEU A 86 -6.09 -13.79 7.50
N ALA A 87 -6.49 -15.06 7.48
CA ALA A 87 -7.75 -15.49 6.88
C ALA A 87 -8.90 -15.20 7.85
N GLU A 88 -9.49 -14.01 7.75
CA GLU A 88 -10.59 -13.59 8.62
C GLU A 88 -11.94 -13.93 7.99
N LYS A 89 -12.78 -14.64 8.74
CA LYS A 89 -14.14 -15.03 8.29
C LYS A 89 -15.09 -13.83 8.12
N SER A 90 -14.75 -12.69 8.71
CA SER A 90 -15.50 -11.45 8.60
C SER A 90 -15.17 -10.66 7.33
N ILE A 91 -14.09 -11.01 6.62
CA ILE A 91 -13.60 -10.32 5.43
C ILE A 91 -13.63 -11.31 4.26
N GLU A 92 -14.61 -11.17 3.38
CA GLU A 92 -14.80 -12.04 2.23
C GLU A 92 -14.34 -11.34 0.94
N HIS A 93 -13.48 -11.99 0.16
CA HIS A 93 -13.08 -11.51 -1.16
C HIS A 93 -14.15 -11.88 -2.17
N VAL A 94 -14.87 -10.88 -2.69
CA VAL A 94 -16.02 -11.09 -3.59
C VAL A 94 -15.70 -10.78 -5.05
N GLY A 95 -14.55 -10.19 -5.36
CA GLY A 95 -14.14 -9.92 -6.73
C GLY A 95 -13.04 -8.88 -6.84
N ALA A 96 -12.85 -8.37 -8.05
CA ALA A 96 -11.97 -7.24 -8.36
C ALA A 96 -12.81 -5.99 -8.67
N TRP A 97 -12.19 -4.82 -8.54
CA TRP A 97 -12.79 -3.56 -8.99
C TRP A 97 -11.89 -2.89 -10.03
N SER A 98 -12.53 -2.14 -10.94
CA SER A 98 -11.86 -1.46 -12.04
C SER A 98 -11.50 -0.02 -11.67
N TRP A 99 -10.28 0.41 -12.01
CA TRP A 99 -9.88 1.81 -11.92
C TRP A 99 -10.76 2.73 -12.75
N GLN A 100 -11.21 2.26 -13.92
CA GLN A 100 -12.01 3.04 -14.86
C GLN A 100 -13.51 3.05 -14.52
N GLN A 101 -13.96 2.02 -13.79
CA GLN A 101 -15.39 1.80 -13.48
C GLN A 101 -15.57 1.43 -12.02
N ASN A 102 -15.77 2.44 -11.17
CA ASN A 102 -16.09 2.30 -9.76
C ASN A 102 -16.89 3.53 -9.29
N PRO A 103 -17.59 3.46 -8.14
CA PRO A 103 -18.45 4.55 -7.68
C PRO A 103 -17.70 5.82 -7.27
N PHE A 104 -16.38 5.84 -7.22
CA PHE A 104 -15.57 6.95 -6.73
C PHE A 104 -14.85 7.73 -7.84
N VAL A 105 -14.99 7.31 -9.09
CA VAL A 105 -14.37 7.99 -10.24
C VAL A 105 -14.75 9.47 -10.25
N GLY A 106 -13.75 10.35 -10.31
CA GLY A 106 -13.94 11.80 -10.25
C GLY A 106 -14.07 12.39 -8.84
N MET A 107 -14.17 11.55 -7.81
CA MET A 107 -14.19 12.03 -6.42
C MET A 107 -12.78 12.33 -5.92
N ARG A 108 -12.66 13.34 -5.04
CA ARG A 108 -11.36 13.73 -4.47
C ARG A 108 -10.61 12.60 -3.75
N PRO A 109 -11.26 11.73 -2.93
CA PRO A 109 -10.56 10.59 -2.33
C PRO A 109 -9.98 9.61 -3.37
N TYR A 110 -10.66 9.42 -4.49
CA TYR A 110 -10.16 8.57 -5.58
C TYR A 110 -8.96 9.21 -6.29
N GLN A 111 -9.04 10.51 -6.61
CA GLN A 111 -7.91 11.25 -7.18
C GLN A 111 -6.72 11.27 -6.23
N GLY A 112 -6.99 11.49 -4.93
CA GLY A 112 -5.96 11.44 -3.88
C GLY A 112 -5.30 10.08 -3.73
N LEU A 113 -6.04 8.98 -3.89
CA LEU A 113 -5.48 7.63 -3.92
C LEU A 113 -4.45 7.48 -5.05
N LEU A 114 -4.79 7.92 -6.25
CA LEU A 114 -3.86 7.90 -7.40
C LEU A 114 -2.60 8.73 -7.11
N VAL A 115 -2.76 9.92 -6.54
CA VAL A 115 -1.63 10.77 -6.14
C VAL A 115 -0.73 10.09 -5.11
N ILE A 116 -1.30 9.46 -4.09
CA ILE A 116 -0.54 8.72 -3.06
C ILE A 116 0.27 7.59 -3.72
N LEU A 117 -0.33 6.85 -4.64
CA LEU A 117 0.38 5.81 -5.39
C LEU A 117 1.55 6.39 -6.23
N MET A 118 1.38 7.60 -6.80
CA MET A 118 2.46 8.28 -7.49
C MET A 118 3.57 8.74 -6.53
N MET A 119 3.23 9.19 -5.31
CA MET A 119 4.23 9.53 -4.28
C MET A 119 5.08 8.32 -3.90
N PHE A 120 4.48 7.14 -3.88
CA PHE A 120 5.17 5.88 -3.58
C PHE A 120 5.93 5.30 -4.78
N ASN A 121 5.82 5.89 -5.97
CA ASN A 121 6.29 5.29 -7.22
C ASN A 121 5.67 3.91 -7.50
N SER A 122 4.42 3.70 -7.08
CA SER A 122 3.69 2.46 -7.34
C SER A 122 3.30 2.39 -8.80
N SER A 123 3.90 1.49 -9.56
CA SER A 123 3.77 1.43 -11.02
C SER A 123 2.85 0.32 -11.53
N ASP A 124 2.45 -0.62 -10.67
CA ASP A 124 1.64 -1.78 -11.04
C ASP A 124 0.15 -1.62 -10.69
N ILE A 125 -0.43 -0.47 -11.07
CA ILE A 125 -1.85 -0.15 -10.83
C ILE A 125 -2.80 -0.84 -11.83
N LYS A 126 -2.70 -2.16 -11.93
CA LYS A 126 -3.58 -3.00 -12.76
C LYS A 126 -4.92 -3.25 -12.07
N ASN A 127 -5.97 -3.49 -12.86
CA ASN A 127 -7.28 -3.86 -12.31
C ASN A 127 -7.24 -5.20 -11.57
N GLU A 128 -6.43 -6.15 -12.02
CA GLU A 128 -6.25 -7.47 -11.43
C GLU A 128 -5.59 -7.41 -10.03
N ASN A 129 -4.91 -6.31 -9.73
CA ASN A 129 -4.31 -6.07 -8.42
C ASN A 129 -5.31 -5.47 -7.42
N ASN A 130 -6.51 -5.12 -7.85
CA ASN A 130 -7.55 -4.59 -6.99
C ASN A 130 -8.41 -5.72 -6.41
N ALA A 131 -8.96 -5.49 -5.22
CA ALA A 131 -9.87 -6.41 -4.60
C ALA A 131 -11.09 -5.70 -4.01
N LEU A 132 -12.25 -6.28 -4.26
CA LEU A 132 -13.49 -5.93 -3.57
C LEU A 132 -13.71 -6.95 -2.45
N TYR A 133 -13.81 -6.44 -1.23
CA TYR A 133 -14.16 -7.24 -0.06
C TYR A 133 -15.52 -6.85 0.49
N GLU A 134 -16.25 -7.84 0.98
CA GLU A 134 -17.39 -7.64 1.86
C GLU A 134 -16.96 -7.90 3.30
N VAL A 135 -17.20 -6.92 4.16
CA VAL A 135 -16.78 -6.94 5.56
C VAL A 135 -18.01 -6.91 6.46
N LYS A 136 -18.21 -7.99 7.20
CA LYS A 136 -19.31 -8.12 8.16
C LYS A 136 -19.04 -7.22 9.37
N GLN A 137 -19.98 -6.33 9.68
CA GLN A 137 -19.86 -5.40 10.78
C GLN A 137 -20.42 -6.00 12.10
N HIS A 138 -19.80 -5.61 13.22
CA HIS A 138 -20.36 -5.87 14.55
C HIS A 138 -21.69 -5.13 14.69
N GLY A 139 -22.79 -5.86 14.86
CA GLY A 139 -24.13 -5.29 14.92
C GLY A 139 -24.97 -5.47 13.66
N GLY A 140 -24.45 -6.20 12.69
CA GLY A 140 -25.13 -6.51 11.42
C GLY A 140 -24.80 -5.52 10.31
N GLY A 141 -25.11 -5.91 9.08
CA GLY A 141 -24.76 -5.16 7.88
C GLY A 141 -23.42 -5.60 7.29
N VAL A 142 -23.24 -5.21 6.03
CA VAL A 142 -22.05 -5.49 5.23
C VAL A 142 -21.51 -4.18 4.67
N GLU A 143 -20.21 -3.98 4.78
CA GLU A 143 -19.49 -2.87 4.19
C GLU A 143 -18.65 -3.37 3.04
N GLN A 144 -18.64 -2.67 1.90
CA GLN A 144 -17.80 -3.00 0.76
C GLN A 144 -16.49 -2.21 0.83
N TRP A 145 -15.35 -2.92 0.83
CA TRP A 145 -14.02 -2.33 0.80
C TRP A 145 -13.39 -2.45 -0.59
N TYR A 146 -13.12 -1.31 -1.19
CA TYR A 146 -12.37 -1.19 -2.45
C TYR A 146 -10.89 -1.07 -2.14
N VAL A 147 -10.17 -2.18 -2.20
CA VAL A 147 -8.78 -2.29 -1.73
C VAL A 147 -7.82 -2.34 -2.91
N VAL A 148 -6.77 -1.54 -2.87
CA VAL A 148 -5.61 -1.67 -3.75
C VAL A 148 -4.65 -2.68 -3.13
N ARG A 149 -4.36 -3.75 -3.86
CA ARG A 149 -3.44 -4.81 -3.46
C ARG A 149 -2.14 -4.73 -4.26
N ASP A 150 -1.22 -5.66 -3.94
CA ASP A 150 0.05 -5.83 -4.64
C ASP A 150 0.87 -4.53 -4.72
N LEU A 151 0.91 -3.81 -3.57
CA LEU A 151 1.66 -2.57 -3.38
C LEU A 151 3.18 -2.78 -3.38
N GLY A 152 3.67 -4.01 -3.53
CA GLY A 152 5.08 -4.36 -3.46
C GLY A 152 5.94 -3.83 -4.61
N THR A 153 5.34 -3.33 -5.70
CA THR A 153 6.04 -2.72 -6.83
C THR A 153 6.08 -1.20 -6.66
N ALA A 154 6.88 -0.74 -5.69
CA ALA A 154 6.96 0.67 -5.30
C ALA A 154 8.30 0.98 -4.61
N LEU A 155 8.47 2.21 -4.11
CA LEU A 155 9.65 2.72 -3.40
C LEU A 155 10.97 2.52 -4.19
N GLY A 156 10.93 2.76 -5.48
CA GLY A 156 12.06 2.67 -6.40
C GLY A 156 11.75 3.42 -7.68
N GLU A 157 12.11 2.85 -8.82
CA GLU A 157 11.80 3.42 -10.13
C GLU A 157 10.31 3.32 -10.48
N THR A 158 9.87 4.19 -11.41
CA THR A 158 8.54 4.10 -12.01
C THR A 158 8.62 3.40 -13.36
N GLY A 159 8.02 2.22 -13.50
CA GLY A 159 8.03 1.50 -14.77
C GLY A 159 7.23 0.21 -14.69
N ARG A 160 6.86 -0.34 -15.85
CA ARG A 160 6.03 -1.55 -15.89
C ARG A 160 6.72 -2.78 -15.29
N LEU A 161 8.03 -2.86 -15.40
CA LEU A 161 8.81 -3.97 -14.86
C LEU A 161 9.35 -3.65 -13.45
N ALA A 162 9.63 -2.36 -13.18
CA ALA A 162 10.16 -1.84 -11.91
C ALA A 162 11.17 -2.79 -11.23
N PRO A 163 12.28 -3.17 -11.91
CA PRO A 163 13.25 -4.11 -11.35
C PRO A 163 13.98 -3.54 -10.12
N GLN A 164 14.03 -2.21 -9.98
CA GLN A 164 14.68 -1.50 -8.87
C GLN A 164 13.67 -1.04 -7.80
N ARG A 165 12.63 -1.85 -7.54
CA ARG A 165 11.69 -1.61 -6.43
C ARG A 165 12.41 -1.70 -5.09
N GLY A 166 12.02 -0.85 -4.15
CA GLY A 166 12.61 -0.84 -2.81
C GLY A 166 14.07 -0.36 -2.78
N ASP A 167 14.56 0.24 -3.87
CA ASP A 167 15.88 0.82 -3.94
C ASP A 167 15.83 2.30 -3.51
N PRO A 168 16.43 2.67 -2.35
CA PRO A 168 16.39 4.03 -1.83
C PRO A 168 17.14 5.02 -2.70
N ASP A 169 18.27 4.63 -3.34
CA ASP A 169 19.05 5.49 -4.20
C ASP A 169 18.26 5.90 -5.45
N VAL A 170 17.49 4.95 -5.98
CA VAL A 170 16.59 5.20 -7.11
C VAL A 170 15.40 6.03 -6.67
N PHE A 171 14.75 5.67 -5.56
CA PHE A 171 13.57 6.37 -5.07
C PHE A 171 13.85 7.85 -4.74
N GLU A 172 15.03 8.16 -4.19
CA GLU A 172 15.45 9.52 -3.88
C GLU A 172 15.67 10.37 -5.14
N ARG A 173 16.17 9.77 -6.22
CA ARG A 173 16.44 10.46 -7.49
C ARG A 173 15.21 10.65 -8.38
N GLU A 174 14.22 9.75 -8.25
CA GLU A 174 13.03 9.81 -9.10
C GLU A 174 12.19 11.06 -8.81
N PRO A 175 11.92 11.89 -9.83
CA PRO A 175 11.02 13.03 -9.70
C PRO A 175 9.60 12.56 -9.31
N PHE A 176 8.87 13.41 -8.62
CA PHE A 176 7.44 13.19 -8.34
C PHE A 176 6.57 13.89 -9.37
N VAL A 177 6.68 15.21 -9.44
CA VAL A 177 5.96 16.06 -10.39
C VAL A 177 6.95 16.64 -11.41
N THR A 178 6.63 16.55 -12.70
CA THR A 178 7.44 17.10 -13.78
C THR A 178 6.91 18.43 -14.29
N GLY A 179 5.69 18.83 -13.90
CA GLY A 179 5.08 20.11 -14.26
C GLY A 179 3.57 20.10 -14.12
N VAL A 180 2.97 21.24 -14.52
CA VAL A 180 1.51 21.39 -14.66
C VAL A 180 1.24 21.91 -16.05
N LYS A 181 0.37 21.21 -16.79
CA LYS A 181 -0.03 21.62 -18.15
C LYS A 181 -1.56 21.64 -18.23
N ASP A 182 -2.13 22.73 -18.68
CA ASP A 182 -3.57 22.91 -18.87
C ASP A 182 -4.38 22.57 -17.58
N GLY A 183 -3.84 22.92 -16.40
CA GLY A 183 -4.44 22.61 -15.10
C GLY A 183 -4.30 21.17 -14.63
N VAL A 184 -3.59 20.32 -15.36
CA VAL A 184 -3.36 18.90 -15.06
C VAL A 184 -1.90 18.68 -14.63
N VAL A 185 -1.71 18.01 -13.50
CA VAL A 185 -0.38 17.68 -12.98
C VAL A 185 0.26 16.56 -13.81
N GLN A 186 1.50 16.79 -14.22
CA GLN A 186 2.30 15.81 -14.94
C GLN A 186 3.22 15.09 -13.94
N PHE A 187 3.08 13.76 -13.85
CA PHE A 187 3.89 12.92 -12.98
C PHE A 187 5.02 12.23 -13.76
N ASN A 188 6.14 11.98 -13.11
CA ASN A 188 7.15 11.05 -13.60
C ASN A 188 6.63 9.62 -13.43
N TYR A 189 5.76 9.19 -14.34
CA TYR A 189 5.10 7.89 -14.24
C TYR A 189 5.14 7.12 -15.56
N HIS A 190 5.67 5.90 -15.52
CA HIS A 190 5.87 5.01 -16.66
C HIS A 190 5.18 3.64 -16.51
N GLY A 191 4.33 3.51 -15.49
CA GLY A 191 3.59 2.28 -15.16
C GLY A 191 2.36 2.03 -16.02
N TRP A 192 1.46 1.20 -15.47
CA TRP A 192 0.20 0.85 -16.09
C TRP A 192 -0.84 1.96 -15.93
N HIS A 193 -1.83 2.01 -16.85
CA HIS A 193 -3.00 2.90 -16.76
C HIS A 193 -2.67 4.40 -16.60
N ARG A 194 -1.71 4.91 -17.37
CA ARG A 194 -1.33 6.33 -17.37
C ARG A 194 -2.50 7.28 -17.66
N GLU A 195 -3.53 6.79 -18.33
CA GLU A 195 -4.76 7.54 -18.64
C GLU A 195 -5.52 7.97 -17.37
N LEU A 196 -5.37 7.28 -16.24
CA LEU A 196 -5.99 7.64 -14.97
C LEU A 196 -5.51 8.98 -14.41
N LEU A 197 -4.30 9.39 -14.81
CA LEU A 197 -3.65 10.61 -14.30
C LEU A 197 -4.04 11.88 -15.07
N LYS A 198 -4.79 11.75 -16.17
CA LYS A 198 -5.12 12.87 -17.07
C LYS A 198 -6.03 13.94 -16.46
N ASN A 199 -6.66 13.66 -15.33
CA ASN A 199 -7.59 14.56 -14.66
C ASN A 199 -7.14 14.94 -13.24
N ILE A 200 -5.88 14.70 -12.89
CA ILE A 200 -5.33 15.07 -11.57
C ILE A 200 -4.97 16.56 -11.58
N SER A 201 -5.66 17.34 -10.77
CA SER A 201 -5.41 18.76 -10.61
C SER A 201 -4.37 19.05 -9.50
N PRO A 202 -3.77 20.27 -9.47
CA PRO A 202 -2.95 20.71 -8.33
C PRO A 202 -3.67 20.62 -6.98
N LEU A 203 -4.99 20.82 -6.94
CA LEU A 203 -5.78 20.70 -5.72
C LEU A 203 -5.92 19.25 -5.23
N ASP A 204 -5.94 18.28 -6.13
CA ASP A 204 -5.95 16.87 -5.75
C ASP A 204 -4.61 16.45 -5.16
N VAL A 205 -3.51 16.93 -5.75
CA VAL A 205 -2.16 16.69 -5.24
C VAL A 205 -1.97 17.32 -3.86
N ALA A 206 -2.41 18.56 -3.68
CA ALA A 206 -2.37 19.24 -2.40
C ALA A 206 -3.18 18.49 -1.33
N TRP A 207 -4.39 18.05 -1.66
CA TRP A 207 -5.24 17.30 -0.75
C TRP A 207 -4.57 16.00 -0.29
N ALA A 208 -3.98 15.24 -1.22
CA ALA A 208 -3.27 14.02 -0.88
C ALA A 208 -2.01 14.30 -0.02
N SER A 209 -1.31 15.40 -0.32
CA SER A 209 -0.15 15.85 0.45
C SER A 209 -0.54 16.25 1.89
N GLU A 210 -1.63 17.02 2.05
CA GLU A 210 -2.18 17.37 3.37
C GLU A 210 -2.58 16.10 4.15
N LEU A 211 -3.19 15.12 3.47
CA LEU A 211 -3.61 13.87 4.10
C LEU A 211 -2.42 13.08 4.65
N LEU A 212 -1.38 12.88 3.84
CA LEU A 212 -0.15 12.21 4.27
C LEU A 212 0.64 13.04 5.29
N GLY A 213 0.64 14.37 5.17
CA GLY A 213 1.30 15.30 6.08
C GLY A 213 0.72 15.29 7.51
N ARG A 214 -0.45 14.68 7.74
CA ARG A 214 -1.02 14.49 9.07
C ARG A 214 -0.40 13.32 9.85
N LEU A 215 0.33 12.45 9.17
CA LEU A 215 1.01 11.34 9.83
C LEU A 215 2.20 11.90 10.65
N SER A 216 2.25 11.55 11.92
CA SER A 216 3.39 11.85 12.77
C SER A 216 4.63 11.04 12.38
N ASP A 217 5.83 11.53 12.73
CA ASP A 217 7.09 10.81 12.52
C ASP A 217 7.05 9.40 13.12
N ARG A 218 6.37 9.24 14.27
CA ARG A 218 6.16 7.94 14.90
C ARG A 218 5.32 7.01 14.00
N GLN A 219 4.25 7.49 13.39
CA GLN A 219 3.42 6.66 12.50
C GLN A 219 4.19 6.24 11.25
N TRP A 220 4.99 7.14 10.68
CA TRP A 220 5.88 6.82 9.57
C TRP A 220 6.90 5.75 9.98
N SER A 221 7.64 5.96 11.07
CA SER A 221 8.64 5.00 11.57
C SER A 221 8.02 3.65 11.92
N ASP A 222 6.83 3.62 12.53
CA ASP A 222 6.11 2.40 12.89
C ASP A 222 5.67 1.61 11.64
N ALA A 223 5.26 2.30 10.56
CA ALA A 223 4.89 1.66 9.31
C ALA A 223 6.10 0.96 8.64
N PHE A 224 7.24 1.66 8.55
CA PHE A 224 8.47 1.09 7.98
C PHE A 224 9.05 -0.03 8.85
N ARG A 225 9.06 0.14 10.16
CA ARG A 225 9.47 -0.90 11.11
C ARG A 225 8.62 -2.17 10.94
N ALA A 226 7.31 -2.01 10.75
CA ALA A 226 6.41 -3.15 10.52
C ALA A 226 6.69 -3.88 9.21
N GLY A 227 7.25 -3.20 8.21
CA GLY A 227 7.78 -3.80 6.99
C GLY A 227 9.17 -4.43 7.16
N GLY A 228 9.79 -4.34 8.35
CA GLY A 228 11.11 -4.92 8.62
C GLY A 228 12.29 -4.03 8.21
N TYR A 229 12.06 -2.75 7.91
CA TYR A 229 13.14 -1.82 7.57
C TYR A 229 13.97 -1.44 8.80
N SER A 230 15.29 -1.34 8.61
CA SER A 230 16.16 -0.71 9.62
C SER A 230 15.85 0.79 9.76
N PRO A 231 16.08 1.40 10.93
CA PRO A 231 15.84 2.83 11.11
C PRO A 231 16.52 3.70 10.04
N ALA A 232 17.80 3.45 9.76
CA ALA A 232 18.56 4.21 8.79
C ALA A 232 17.99 4.14 7.37
N LEU A 233 17.50 2.96 6.95
CA LEU A 233 16.88 2.79 5.64
C LEU A 233 15.47 3.41 5.62
N ALA A 234 14.71 3.28 6.69
CA ALA A 234 13.41 3.91 6.85
C ALA A 234 13.51 5.43 6.73
N ASP A 235 14.48 6.05 7.41
CA ASP A 235 14.70 7.50 7.41
C ASP A 235 14.94 8.06 6.01
N ARG A 236 15.64 7.32 5.14
CA ARG A 236 15.84 7.71 3.73
C ARG A 236 14.52 7.77 2.98
N PHE A 237 13.72 6.71 3.02
CA PHE A 237 12.42 6.68 2.36
C PHE A 237 11.47 7.74 2.91
N ILE A 238 11.39 7.88 4.23
CA ILE A 238 10.53 8.87 4.91
C ILE A 238 10.95 10.28 4.52
N GLY A 239 12.26 10.57 4.54
CA GLY A 239 12.80 11.86 4.11
C GLY A 239 12.39 12.22 2.69
N ARG A 240 12.49 11.25 1.75
CA ARG A 240 12.05 11.48 0.37
C ARG A 240 10.54 11.67 0.27
N LEU A 241 9.74 10.92 1.02
CA LEU A 241 8.28 11.08 1.06
C LEU A 241 7.88 12.46 1.60
N HIS A 242 8.53 12.95 2.65
CA HIS A 242 8.32 14.31 3.16
C HIS A 242 8.65 15.38 2.12
N GLN A 243 9.71 15.19 1.32
CA GLN A 243 10.02 16.10 0.21
C GLN A 243 8.90 16.11 -0.85
N LYS A 244 8.38 14.94 -1.25
CA LYS A 244 7.26 14.83 -2.19
C LYS A 244 5.97 15.44 -1.63
N ILE A 245 5.68 15.25 -0.35
CA ILE A 245 4.56 15.90 0.33
C ILE A 245 4.71 17.42 0.28
N ALA A 246 5.87 17.96 0.64
CA ALA A 246 6.13 19.39 0.57
C ALA A 246 6.06 19.93 -0.87
N GLU A 247 6.53 19.18 -1.86
CA GLU A 247 6.39 19.52 -3.29
C GLU A 247 4.92 19.61 -3.70
N GLY A 248 4.09 18.62 -3.34
CA GLY A 248 2.67 18.61 -3.64
C GLY A 248 1.91 19.75 -2.94
N CYS A 249 2.27 20.08 -1.70
CA CYS A 249 1.69 21.24 -1.01
C CYS A 249 1.96 22.57 -1.74
N ARG A 250 3.14 22.75 -2.26
CA ARG A 250 3.49 23.98 -3.00
C ARG A 250 2.68 24.20 -4.28
N LEU A 251 2.12 23.15 -4.87
CA LEU A 251 1.31 23.27 -6.09
C LEU A 251 0.00 24.07 -5.89
N SER A 252 -0.49 24.19 -4.65
CA SER A 252 -1.73 24.91 -4.36
C SER A 252 -1.69 25.79 -3.10
N GLU A 253 -0.49 26.24 -2.70
CA GLU A 253 -0.34 27.06 -1.48
C GLU A 253 -0.82 26.37 -0.18
N CYS A 254 -0.83 25.05 -0.13
CA CYS A 254 -1.16 24.25 1.06
C CYS A 254 -0.37 24.66 2.31
N ALA A 255 0.84 25.16 2.14
CA ALA A 255 1.77 25.51 3.21
C ALA A 255 1.28 26.61 4.19
N ARG A 256 0.23 27.37 3.86
CA ARG A 256 -0.29 28.42 4.74
C ARG A 256 -1.20 27.93 5.87
N ARG A 257 -1.57 26.63 5.88
CA ARG A 257 -2.51 26.08 6.87
C ARG A 257 -1.88 25.25 7.97
N SER A 258 -0.61 24.87 7.83
CA SER A 258 0.07 24.02 8.81
C SER A 258 0.42 24.72 10.13
N ASP A 259 0.44 26.05 10.17
CA ASP A 259 0.80 26.80 11.38
C ASP A 259 -0.39 27.06 12.34
N GLY A 260 -1.58 26.60 12.03
CA GLY A 260 -2.78 27.01 12.77
C GLY A 260 -3.77 25.95 13.24
N ALA A 261 -3.58 24.67 12.94
CA ALA A 261 -4.60 23.66 13.27
C ALA A 261 -4.02 22.41 13.95
N ALA A 262 -3.88 22.52 15.27
CA ALA A 262 -3.85 21.33 16.11
C ALA A 262 -5.25 20.68 16.09
N SER A 263 -5.26 19.33 15.83
CA SER A 263 -6.29 18.38 16.21
C SER A 263 -7.69 18.52 15.61
N SER A 264 -7.93 17.76 14.57
CA SER A 264 -9.15 16.92 14.48
C SER A 264 -8.79 15.64 13.74
N VAL A 265 -9.05 14.49 14.36
CA VAL A 265 -9.00 13.17 13.73
C VAL A 265 -9.89 13.25 12.49
N PRO A 266 -9.38 12.97 11.27
CA PRO A 266 -10.23 12.98 10.09
C PRO A 266 -11.32 11.94 10.28
N PRO A 267 -12.56 12.22 9.84
CA PRO A 267 -13.55 11.16 9.71
C PRO A 267 -12.90 10.06 8.86
N ARG A 268 -13.05 8.79 9.26
CA ARG A 268 -12.60 7.64 8.46
C ARG A 268 -13.10 7.88 7.04
N LEU A 269 -12.17 8.07 6.11
CA LEU A 269 -12.47 8.13 4.69
C LEU A 269 -12.93 6.73 4.28
N LEU A 270 -14.22 6.49 4.53
CA LEU A 270 -14.90 5.27 4.15
C LEU A 270 -15.03 5.30 2.62
N ILE A 271 -14.01 4.80 1.90
CA ILE A 271 -14.23 4.32 0.56
C ILE A 271 -14.94 2.96 0.72
N GLY A 272 -16.12 3.01 1.27
CA GLY A 272 -17.02 1.89 1.49
C GLY A 272 -18.46 2.35 1.26
N VAL A 273 -19.22 1.56 0.53
CA VAL A 273 -20.67 1.75 0.38
C VAL A 273 -21.35 0.88 1.42
N ARG A 274 -22.10 1.49 2.33
CA ARG A 274 -23.03 0.75 3.21
C ARG A 274 -24.26 0.37 2.38
N ARG A 275 -24.61 -0.88 2.37
CA ARG A 275 -25.90 -1.40 1.89
C ARG A 275 -26.86 -1.63 3.05
#